data_33a5ac50ff160b77e369810cba936396
#
_entry.id   33a5ac50ff160b77e369810cba936396
#
_cell.length_a   1.000
_cell.length_b   1.000
_cell.length_c   1.000
_cell.angle_alpha   90.00
_cell.angle_beta   90.00
_cell.angle_gamma   90.00
#
_symmetry.space_group_name_H-M   'P 1'
#
loop_
_entity.id
_entity.type
_entity.pdbx_description
1 polymer ?
#
loop_
_entity_poly.entity_id
_entity_poly.type
_entity_poly.pdbx_seq_one_letter_code
_entity_poly.pdbx_strand_id
1 'polypeptide(L)'
;MKWRIVVELAGADGAVQFHEISVGGAGTVDHSVEPLGLGLTLAEGKKTLAGLQRHLVQAQTEEHCRNRRRCQGCGAQRPLKDMRRRRLASLFGVVEVRAPRFGPCRCGVASRRTLTPAAEIMPDRCTPEYERTLAKMGALLPYRRARSLLEEFFPLGDTPQVETIRQRTMRVGARLERDAVAPPTSSPSSEAESITLAIDGGHVKSVRSYQVRSFEVFVAQVSNDAGKRVMFSSVPAEADRQQQQLRGVLHRLGATPRTPVTILSDGADGPRSLGEAASVGPTHHVLDCFHLSMRIQHVAQAARGWPDATPGDRAEAACLADAIEHIRWRLWHGQVQRALDLIGDTLVILDAAAKTASLHAASAGKVAGVLRGLETYVSGQSSLIIDYATARRNDEPISTATTESTVQRLLHRRMSANQQMRWSPRGAHLMLKVRTAVVNGTFNNDHTTAERWARRPFRHAA
;
A
#
# COMPACT_ATOMS: atom_id res chain seq x y z
N MET A 1 -9.89 33.15 33.52
CA MET A 1 -10.78 33.62 32.42
C MET A 1 -11.80 32.53 32.14
N LYS A 2 -13.10 32.83 32.13
CA LYS A 2 -14.16 31.88 31.74
C LYS A 2 -14.49 32.10 30.28
N TRP A 3 -14.71 31.01 29.53
CA TRP A 3 -15.09 31.07 28.11
C TRP A 3 -16.18 30.05 27.83
N ARG A 4 -16.97 30.33 26.77
CA ARG A 4 -17.95 29.38 26.24
C ARG A 4 -17.93 29.44 24.69
N ILE A 5 -18.19 28.31 24.11
CA ILE A 5 -18.35 28.19 22.64
C ILE A 5 -19.83 27.91 22.35
N VAL A 6 -20.43 28.79 21.56
CA VAL A 6 -21.81 28.68 21.09
C VAL A 6 -21.76 28.58 19.56
N VAL A 7 -22.51 27.65 19.01
CA VAL A 7 -22.64 27.48 17.56
C VAL A 7 -24.04 27.91 17.16
N GLU A 8 -24.10 28.77 16.17
CA GLU A 8 -25.31 29.16 15.50
C GLU A 8 -25.52 28.29 14.25
N LEU A 9 -26.67 27.63 14.17
CA LEU A 9 -27.08 26.83 13.01
C LEU A 9 -28.30 27.48 12.37
N ALA A 10 -28.12 27.98 11.13
CA ALA A 10 -29.20 28.55 10.33
C ALA A 10 -29.74 27.49 9.36
N GLY A 11 -31.01 27.19 9.44
CA GLY A 11 -31.70 26.31 8.49
C GLY A 11 -32.00 27.03 7.17
N ALA A 12 -32.26 26.26 6.10
CA ALA A 12 -32.66 26.81 4.81
C ALA A 12 -34.01 27.61 4.86
N ASP A 13 -34.79 27.41 5.90
CA ASP A 13 -36.02 28.12 6.21
C ASP A 13 -35.82 29.43 6.97
N GLY A 14 -34.54 29.82 7.24
CA GLY A 14 -34.18 31.00 8.01
C GLY A 14 -34.28 30.81 9.54
N ALA A 15 -34.72 29.66 10.00
CA ALA A 15 -34.76 29.36 11.44
C ALA A 15 -33.31 29.21 12.00
N VAL A 16 -33.03 29.95 13.06
CA VAL A 16 -31.72 29.96 13.72
C VAL A 16 -31.82 29.24 15.06
N GLN A 17 -30.88 28.34 15.30
CA GLN A 17 -30.74 27.61 16.56
C GLN A 17 -29.37 27.86 17.15
N PHE A 18 -29.30 28.15 18.44
CA PHE A 18 -28.06 28.34 19.19
C PHE A 18 -27.80 27.12 20.08
N HIS A 19 -26.60 26.57 20.00
CA HIS A 19 -26.19 25.42 20.81
C HIS A 19 -24.91 25.74 21.55
N GLU A 20 -24.93 25.62 22.88
CA GLU A 20 -23.75 25.70 23.70
C GLU A 20 -22.97 24.36 23.59
N ILE A 21 -21.75 24.42 23.05
CA ILE A 21 -20.94 23.27 22.76
C ILE A 21 -20.02 22.94 23.93
N SER A 22 -19.36 23.95 24.50
CA SER A 22 -18.37 23.77 25.51
C SER A 22 -18.26 25.02 26.38
N VAL A 23 -18.07 24.81 27.64
CA VAL A 23 -17.73 25.84 28.62
C VAL A 23 -16.44 25.46 29.29
N GLY A 24 -15.50 26.40 29.39
CA GLY A 24 -14.24 26.21 30.05
C GLY A 24 -13.92 27.43 30.95
N GLY A 25 -13.08 27.24 31.89
CA GLY A 25 -12.55 28.29 32.74
C GLY A 25 -11.30 27.77 33.40
N ALA A 26 -10.19 28.50 33.29
CA ALA A 26 -9.07 28.24 34.15
C ALA A 26 -9.54 28.48 35.57
N GLY A 27 -9.53 27.46 36.40
CA GLY A 27 -9.41 27.62 37.84
C GLY A 27 -8.25 28.57 38.11
N THR A 28 -8.28 29.31 39.20
CA THR A 28 -7.20 30.19 39.65
C THR A 28 -5.86 29.50 39.37
N VAL A 29 -5.08 30.09 38.46
CA VAL A 29 -3.71 29.64 38.20
C VAL A 29 -2.98 29.89 39.52
N ASP A 30 -2.64 28.82 40.20
CA ASP A 30 -1.69 28.90 41.29
C ASP A 30 -0.33 29.24 40.65
N HIS A 31 0.13 30.46 40.93
CA HIS A 31 1.36 31.00 40.36
C HIS A 31 2.64 30.21 40.74
N SER A 32 2.50 29.16 41.54
CA SER A 32 3.61 28.29 41.98
C SER A 32 3.87 27.06 41.09
N VAL A 33 3.06 26.81 40.08
CA VAL A 33 3.19 25.60 39.22
C VAL A 33 3.16 25.99 37.74
N GLU A 34 4.21 25.65 37.02
CA GLU A 34 4.45 25.64 35.58
C GLU A 34 3.41 26.23 34.61
N PRO A 35 3.79 26.82 33.46
CA PRO A 35 2.88 27.45 32.48
C PRO A 35 1.99 26.43 31.75
N LEU A 36 1.31 25.56 32.48
CA LEU A 36 0.54 24.41 32.02
C LEU A 36 -0.94 24.73 31.68
N GLY A 37 -1.30 25.98 31.45
CA GLY A 37 -2.70 26.32 31.24
C GLY A 37 -3.02 27.30 30.11
N LEU A 38 -2.13 27.49 29.15
CA LEU A 38 -2.39 28.38 28.04
C LEU A 38 -3.12 27.63 26.89
N GLY A 39 -4.26 28.16 26.48
CA GLY A 39 -5.04 27.63 25.38
C GLY A 39 -5.95 26.46 25.78
N LEU A 40 -6.33 25.67 24.77
CA LEU A 40 -7.16 24.47 24.94
C LEU A 40 -6.28 23.25 25.20
N THR A 41 -6.59 22.49 26.20
CA THR A 41 -6.04 21.16 26.40
C THR A 41 -6.60 20.20 25.31
N LEU A 42 -5.90 19.09 25.05
CA LEU A 42 -6.39 18.04 24.14
C LEU A 42 -7.77 17.50 24.58
N ALA A 43 -7.99 17.36 25.86
CA ALA A 43 -9.26 16.90 26.43
C ALA A 43 -10.41 17.89 26.16
N GLU A 44 -10.18 19.19 26.37
CA GLU A 44 -11.16 20.25 26.07
C GLU A 44 -11.43 20.34 24.54
N GLY A 45 -10.38 20.27 23.71
CA GLY A 45 -10.52 20.22 22.26
C GLY A 45 -11.35 19.03 21.79
N LYS A 46 -11.10 17.84 22.33
CA LYS A 46 -11.90 16.64 22.06
C LYS A 46 -13.36 16.80 22.44
N LYS A 47 -13.63 17.34 23.64
CA LYS A 47 -15.00 17.58 24.12
C LYS A 47 -15.75 18.57 23.22
N THR A 48 -15.08 19.64 22.81
CA THR A 48 -15.63 20.67 21.93
C THR A 48 -15.98 20.10 20.57
N LEU A 49 -15.04 19.36 19.92
CA LEU A 49 -15.27 18.76 18.63
C LEU A 49 -16.39 17.70 18.65
N ALA A 50 -16.47 16.90 19.70
CA ALA A 50 -17.55 15.92 19.88
C ALA A 50 -18.91 16.59 20.07
N GLY A 51 -18.97 17.69 20.81
CA GLY A 51 -20.18 18.51 20.95
C GLY A 51 -20.63 19.11 19.64
N LEU A 52 -19.74 19.77 18.93
CA LEU A 52 -19.99 20.36 17.61
C LEU A 52 -20.50 19.31 16.62
N GLN A 53 -19.81 18.17 16.50
CA GLN A 53 -20.20 17.09 15.60
C GLN A 53 -21.61 16.57 15.87
N ARG A 54 -21.99 16.46 17.15
CA ARG A 54 -23.33 15.99 17.55
C ARG A 54 -24.42 16.92 17.01
N HIS A 55 -24.27 18.24 17.24
CA HIS A 55 -25.26 19.20 16.81
C HIS A 55 -25.35 19.34 15.30
N LEU A 56 -24.19 19.35 14.61
CA LEU A 56 -24.15 19.40 13.15
C LEU A 56 -24.82 18.20 12.51
N VAL A 57 -24.49 16.97 12.93
CA VAL A 57 -25.09 15.75 12.37
C VAL A 57 -26.58 15.69 12.65
N GLN A 58 -27.02 16.12 13.82
CA GLN A 58 -28.44 16.16 14.17
C GLN A 58 -29.19 17.14 13.25
N ALA A 59 -28.71 18.39 13.13
CA ALA A 59 -29.32 19.43 12.31
C ALA A 59 -29.38 19.03 10.82
N GLN A 60 -28.26 18.55 10.27
CA GLN A 60 -28.19 18.07 8.86
C GLN A 60 -29.15 16.91 8.62
N THR A 61 -29.28 15.98 9.57
CA THR A 61 -30.20 14.85 9.44
C THR A 61 -31.65 15.32 9.48
N GLU A 62 -32.00 16.23 10.36
CA GLU A 62 -33.35 16.79 10.49
C GLU A 62 -33.75 17.55 9.24
N GLU A 63 -32.88 18.40 8.73
CA GLU A 63 -33.11 19.16 7.50
C GLU A 63 -33.29 18.22 6.29
N HIS A 64 -32.38 17.24 6.10
CA HIS A 64 -32.53 16.25 5.04
C HIS A 64 -33.86 15.50 5.15
N CYS A 65 -34.23 15.02 6.34
CA CYS A 65 -35.48 14.33 6.56
C CYS A 65 -36.70 15.21 6.29
N ARG A 66 -36.66 16.51 6.64
CA ARG A 66 -37.72 17.49 6.35
C ARG A 66 -37.91 17.66 4.84
N ASN A 67 -36.80 17.84 4.11
CA ASN A 67 -36.81 18.01 2.64
C ASN A 67 -37.32 16.73 1.92
N ARG A 68 -36.96 15.55 2.41
CA ARG A 68 -37.38 14.26 1.84
C ARG A 68 -38.80 13.83 2.21
N ARG A 69 -39.48 14.52 3.14
CA ARG A 69 -40.88 14.25 3.49
C ARG A 69 -41.85 14.52 2.34
N ARG A 70 -41.54 15.48 1.45
CA ARG A 70 -42.34 15.74 0.27
C ARG A 70 -42.16 14.67 -0.79
N CYS A 71 -43.25 14.19 -1.35
CA CYS A 71 -43.26 13.25 -2.47
C CYS A 71 -42.69 13.90 -3.73
N GLN A 72 -41.67 13.32 -4.34
CA GLN A 72 -41.09 13.85 -5.58
C GLN A 72 -42.02 13.75 -6.78
N GLY A 73 -43.05 12.88 -6.76
CA GLY A 73 -43.98 12.71 -7.86
C GLY A 73 -45.21 13.66 -7.81
N CYS A 74 -45.70 13.99 -6.59
CA CYS A 74 -46.95 14.80 -6.46
C CYS A 74 -46.84 15.99 -5.47
N GLY A 75 -45.68 16.20 -4.84
CA GLY A 75 -45.46 17.28 -3.87
C GLY A 75 -46.11 17.07 -2.49
N ALA A 76 -47.03 16.11 -2.33
CA ALA A 76 -47.71 15.88 -1.06
C ALA A 76 -46.77 15.40 0.06
N GLN A 77 -47.09 15.78 1.30
CA GLN A 77 -46.34 15.31 2.46
C GLN A 77 -46.62 13.83 2.73
N ARG A 78 -45.59 13.02 2.88
CA ARG A 78 -45.68 11.60 3.28
C ARG A 78 -46.08 11.48 4.74
N PRO A 79 -46.94 10.53 5.11
CA PRO A 79 -47.31 10.30 6.51
C PRO A 79 -46.09 9.80 7.29
N LEU A 80 -45.93 10.28 8.52
CA LEU A 80 -44.96 9.75 9.46
C LEU A 80 -45.36 8.32 9.82
N LYS A 81 -44.41 7.36 9.66
CA LYS A 81 -44.64 5.97 10.08
C LYS A 81 -44.17 5.74 11.49
N ASP A 82 -42.91 6.02 11.76
CA ASP A 82 -42.26 5.89 13.07
C ASP A 82 -40.95 6.71 13.12
N MET A 83 -40.32 6.74 14.31
CA MET A 83 -39.00 7.29 14.55
C MET A 83 -38.00 6.18 14.83
N ARG A 84 -36.83 6.21 14.19
CA ARG A 84 -35.79 5.20 14.41
C ARG A 84 -34.48 5.85 14.88
N ARG A 85 -33.82 5.20 15.82
CA ARG A 85 -32.46 5.59 16.23
C ARG A 85 -31.46 5.07 15.23
N ARG A 86 -30.49 5.91 14.88
CA ARG A 86 -29.34 5.55 14.05
C ARG A 86 -28.08 6.04 14.74
N ARG A 87 -27.05 5.20 14.73
CA ARG A 87 -25.71 5.57 15.24
C ARG A 87 -24.79 5.83 14.05
N LEU A 88 -24.08 6.95 14.09
CA LEU A 88 -23.05 7.35 13.13
C LEU A 88 -21.72 7.50 13.89
N ALA A 89 -20.74 6.64 13.58
CA ALA A 89 -19.38 6.77 14.06
C ALA A 89 -18.62 7.79 13.20
N SER A 90 -17.93 8.72 13.82
CA SER A 90 -17.07 9.72 13.18
C SER A 90 -15.76 9.86 13.95
N LEU A 91 -14.79 10.59 13.40
CA LEU A 91 -13.56 10.94 14.12
C LEU A 91 -13.81 11.81 15.36
N PHE A 92 -14.97 12.47 15.39
CA PHE A 92 -15.37 13.37 16.47
C PHE A 92 -16.47 12.81 17.35
N GLY A 93 -16.53 11.48 17.45
CA GLY A 93 -17.44 10.76 18.34
C GLY A 93 -18.50 9.93 17.62
N VAL A 94 -19.27 9.20 18.42
CA VAL A 94 -20.46 8.49 17.96
C VAL A 94 -21.68 9.35 18.21
N VAL A 95 -22.37 9.69 17.13
CA VAL A 95 -23.62 10.47 17.20
C VAL A 95 -24.81 9.55 17.05
N GLU A 96 -25.75 9.62 17.99
CA GLU A 96 -27.03 8.93 17.90
C GLU A 96 -28.12 9.94 17.48
N VAL A 97 -28.73 9.71 16.33
CA VAL A 97 -29.82 10.55 15.80
C VAL A 97 -31.14 9.79 15.83
N ARG A 98 -32.22 10.50 16.16
CA ARG A 98 -33.60 10.00 15.97
C ARG A 98 -34.14 10.55 14.64
N ALA A 99 -34.32 9.66 13.69
CA ALA A 99 -34.74 10.04 12.34
C ALA A 99 -36.10 9.42 11.97
N PRO A 100 -36.97 10.19 11.29
CA PRO A 100 -38.28 9.71 10.86
C PRO A 100 -38.17 8.71 9.70
N ARG A 101 -39.09 7.76 9.69
CA ARG A 101 -39.43 6.97 8.50
C ARG A 101 -40.81 7.40 8.01
N PHE A 102 -40.96 7.50 6.71
CA PHE A 102 -42.20 7.94 6.10
C PHE A 102 -42.89 6.79 5.37
N GLY A 103 -44.20 6.74 5.49
CA GLY A 103 -45.03 5.79 4.75
C GLY A 103 -45.02 6.07 3.24
N PRO A 104 -45.60 5.15 2.43
CA PRO A 104 -45.74 5.34 0.99
C PRO A 104 -46.69 6.50 0.70
N CYS A 105 -46.44 7.17 -0.44
CA CYS A 105 -47.39 8.19 -0.96
C CYS A 105 -48.53 7.49 -1.70
N ARG A 106 -49.75 8.07 -1.60
CA ARG A 106 -50.95 7.56 -2.28
C ARG A 106 -51.02 7.85 -3.77
N CYS A 107 -50.10 8.68 -4.32
CA CYS A 107 -50.14 9.07 -5.72
C CYS A 107 -49.80 7.97 -6.74
N GLY A 108 -49.30 6.81 -6.28
CA GLY A 108 -48.94 5.69 -7.15
C GLY A 108 -47.66 5.87 -7.98
N VAL A 109 -47.16 7.09 -8.15
CA VAL A 109 -45.97 7.44 -8.95
C VAL A 109 -44.69 7.14 -8.17
N ALA A 110 -44.69 7.37 -6.87
CA ALA A 110 -43.54 7.10 -6.02
C ALA A 110 -43.56 5.67 -5.46
N SER A 111 -42.41 5.14 -5.12
CA SER A 111 -42.28 3.81 -4.52
C SER A 111 -43.29 3.57 -3.38
N ARG A 112 -43.97 2.44 -3.42
CA ARG A 112 -44.87 1.97 -2.35
C ARG A 112 -44.13 1.55 -1.06
N ARG A 113 -42.79 1.67 -1.03
CA ARG A 113 -41.97 1.30 0.13
C ARG A 113 -41.87 2.43 1.16
N THR A 114 -41.64 2.04 2.40
CA THR A 114 -41.30 2.99 3.47
C THR A 114 -40.01 3.72 3.12
N LEU A 115 -40.03 5.05 3.15
CA LEU A 115 -38.87 5.90 2.93
C LEU A 115 -38.12 6.11 4.25
N THR A 116 -36.81 5.94 4.20
CA THR A 116 -35.92 6.13 5.36
C THR A 116 -34.84 7.14 4.99
N PRO A 117 -35.12 8.46 5.04
CA PRO A 117 -34.20 9.49 4.52
C PRO A 117 -32.80 9.43 5.16
N ALA A 118 -32.74 9.24 6.47
CA ALA A 118 -31.45 9.13 7.17
C ALA A 118 -30.55 7.99 6.65
N ALA A 119 -31.12 6.97 5.96
CA ALA A 119 -30.33 5.93 5.35
C ALA A 119 -29.65 6.39 4.06
N GLU A 120 -30.15 7.42 3.41
CA GLU A 120 -29.56 8.00 2.20
C GLU A 120 -28.24 8.71 2.52
N ILE A 121 -28.19 9.42 3.65
CA ILE A 121 -27.00 10.17 4.08
C ILE A 121 -26.09 9.40 5.03
N MET A 122 -26.58 8.29 5.63
CA MET A 122 -25.83 7.45 6.56
C MET A 122 -25.89 5.96 6.15
N PRO A 123 -25.37 5.59 4.96
CA PRO A 123 -25.51 4.20 4.48
C PRO A 123 -24.71 3.20 5.32
N ASP A 124 -23.54 3.57 5.86
CA ASP A 124 -22.58 2.65 6.50
C ASP A 124 -22.41 2.83 8.02
N ARG A 125 -23.27 3.57 8.66
CA ARG A 125 -23.20 3.86 10.11
C ARG A 125 -21.86 4.48 10.57
N CYS A 126 -21.04 4.95 9.65
CA CYS A 126 -19.84 5.75 9.93
C CYS A 126 -19.59 6.73 8.79
N THR A 127 -18.86 7.80 9.10
CA THR A 127 -18.44 8.76 8.08
C THR A 127 -17.36 8.14 7.19
N PRO A 128 -17.30 8.51 5.90
CA PRO A 128 -16.24 8.05 4.98
C PRO A 128 -14.83 8.39 5.50
N GLU A 129 -14.68 9.55 6.12
CA GLU A 129 -13.43 9.99 6.72
C GLU A 129 -12.99 9.10 7.88
N TYR A 130 -13.93 8.71 8.77
CA TYR A 130 -13.66 7.76 9.85
C TYR A 130 -13.14 6.43 9.29
N GLU A 131 -13.86 5.83 8.33
CA GLU A 131 -13.43 4.56 7.72
C GLU A 131 -12.04 4.68 7.08
N ARG A 132 -11.80 5.77 6.34
CA ARG A 132 -10.52 6.04 5.70
C ARG A 132 -9.38 6.19 6.71
N THR A 133 -9.60 6.94 7.79
CA THR A 133 -8.58 7.14 8.84
C THR A 133 -8.25 5.84 9.54
N LEU A 134 -9.25 5.02 9.88
CA LEU A 134 -9.02 3.70 10.45
C LEU A 134 -8.21 2.80 9.49
N ALA A 135 -8.56 2.81 8.20
CA ALA A 135 -7.86 2.01 7.21
C ALA A 135 -6.40 2.47 7.02
N LYS A 136 -6.16 3.79 6.97
CA LYS A 136 -4.82 4.37 6.86
C LYS A 136 -3.96 4.01 8.07
N MET A 137 -4.48 4.21 9.28
CA MET A 137 -3.77 3.84 10.51
C MET A 137 -3.51 2.34 10.59
N GLY A 138 -4.49 1.50 10.24
CA GLY A 138 -4.34 0.04 10.20
C GLY A 138 -3.35 -0.45 9.14
N ALA A 139 -3.16 0.31 8.05
CA ALA A 139 -2.19 0.02 7.01
C ALA A 139 -0.76 0.46 7.38
N LEU A 140 -0.61 1.49 8.19
CA LEU A 140 0.70 2.02 8.60
C LEU A 140 1.24 1.34 9.87
N LEU A 141 0.36 0.94 10.79
CA LEU A 141 0.69 0.48 12.13
C LEU A 141 0.06 -0.89 12.43
N PRO A 142 0.62 -1.68 13.36
CA PRO A 142 -0.09 -2.80 13.97
C PRO A 142 -1.45 -2.35 14.53
N TYR A 143 -2.50 -3.14 14.34
CA TYR A 143 -3.86 -2.74 14.68
C TYR A 143 -4.06 -2.31 16.14
N ARG A 144 -3.36 -2.96 17.09
CA ARG A 144 -3.39 -2.55 18.51
C ARG A 144 -2.79 -1.15 18.72
N ARG A 145 -1.68 -0.86 18.03
CA ARG A 145 -1.02 0.44 18.08
C ARG A 145 -1.89 1.52 17.41
N ALA A 146 -2.49 1.18 16.25
CA ALA A 146 -3.44 2.07 15.58
C ALA A 146 -4.63 2.41 16.48
N ARG A 147 -5.19 1.43 17.21
CA ARG A 147 -6.24 1.64 18.18
C ARG A 147 -5.82 2.62 19.28
N SER A 148 -4.65 2.41 19.89
CA SER A 148 -4.13 3.26 20.97
C SER A 148 -3.98 4.71 20.52
N LEU A 149 -3.39 4.96 19.34
CA LEU A 149 -3.24 6.33 18.82
C LEU A 149 -4.57 6.98 18.44
N LEU A 150 -5.51 6.21 17.91
CA LEU A 150 -6.85 6.72 17.62
C LEU A 150 -7.57 7.17 18.91
N GLU A 151 -7.45 6.41 19.99
CA GLU A 151 -8.01 6.72 21.31
C GLU A 151 -7.34 7.97 21.92
N GLU A 152 -6.02 8.06 21.77
CA GLU A 152 -5.23 9.16 22.29
C GLU A 152 -5.56 10.50 21.61
N PHE A 153 -5.71 10.52 20.28
CA PHE A 153 -5.81 11.79 19.54
C PHE A 153 -7.23 12.18 19.15
N PHE A 154 -8.18 11.24 19.05
CA PHE A 154 -9.53 11.55 18.60
C PHE A 154 -10.59 11.35 19.69
N PRO A 155 -11.66 12.17 19.71
CA PRO A 155 -12.78 12.02 20.66
C PRO A 155 -13.78 10.96 20.17
N LEU A 156 -13.35 9.72 19.99
CA LEU A 156 -14.14 8.67 19.34
C LEU A 156 -15.39 8.26 20.15
N GLY A 157 -15.41 8.50 21.45
CA GLY A 157 -16.47 8.05 22.34
C GLY A 157 -16.36 6.54 22.63
N ASP A 158 -16.72 5.72 21.63
CA ASP A 158 -16.46 4.28 21.66
C ASP A 158 -15.21 3.98 20.81
N THR A 159 -14.10 3.64 21.45
CA THR A 159 -12.87 3.27 20.74
C THR A 159 -13.10 2.00 19.92
N PRO A 160 -12.83 2.01 18.62
CA PRO A 160 -13.07 0.85 17.75
C PRO A 160 -12.22 -0.34 18.19
N GLN A 161 -12.83 -1.52 18.24
CA GLN A 161 -12.08 -2.75 18.50
C GLN A 161 -11.04 -3.02 17.41
N VAL A 162 -9.97 -3.72 17.78
CA VAL A 162 -8.90 -4.10 16.85
C VAL A 162 -9.44 -4.77 15.58
N GLU A 163 -10.43 -5.65 15.76
CA GLU A 163 -11.09 -6.33 14.65
C GLU A 163 -11.90 -5.37 13.76
N THR A 164 -12.52 -4.35 14.32
CA THR A 164 -13.20 -3.30 13.55
C THR A 164 -12.22 -2.56 12.64
N ILE A 165 -11.04 -2.19 13.16
CA ILE A 165 -9.99 -1.53 12.38
C ILE A 165 -9.54 -2.45 11.24
N ARG A 166 -9.30 -3.74 11.53
CA ARG A 166 -8.92 -4.73 10.53
C ARG A 166 -9.99 -4.85 9.43
N GLN A 167 -11.24 -5.05 9.80
CA GLN A 167 -12.35 -5.21 8.84
C GLN A 167 -12.53 -3.96 7.97
N ARG A 168 -12.41 -2.76 8.54
CA ARG A 168 -12.49 -1.50 7.77
C ARG A 168 -11.32 -1.38 6.80
N THR A 169 -10.10 -1.72 7.23
CA THR A 169 -8.93 -1.75 6.36
C THR A 169 -9.14 -2.70 5.18
N MET A 170 -9.62 -3.93 5.44
CA MET A 170 -9.89 -4.91 4.38
C MET A 170 -11.01 -4.44 3.43
N ARG A 171 -12.06 -3.81 3.95
CA ARG A 171 -13.15 -3.26 3.13
C ARG A 171 -12.66 -2.15 2.20
N VAL A 172 -11.83 -1.25 2.71
CA VAL A 172 -11.21 -0.19 1.89
C VAL A 172 -10.29 -0.80 0.85
N GLY A 173 -9.46 -1.80 1.21
CA GLY A 173 -8.62 -2.53 0.26
C GLY A 173 -9.41 -3.19 -0.86
N ALA A 174 -10.52 -3.84 -0.55
CA ALA A 174 -11.40 -4.46 -1.55
C ALA A 174 -12.08 -3.43 -2.48
N ARG A 175 -12.28 -2.21 -2.01
CA ARG A 175 -12.80 -1.11 -2.83
C ARG A 175 -11.71 -0.61 -3.79
N LEU A 176 -10.52 -0.34 -3.27
CA LEU A 176 -9.37 0.06 -4.09
C LEU A 176 -9.01 -0.98 -5.16
N GLU A 177 -9.11 -2.28 -4.82
CA GLU A 177 -8.91 -3.37 -5.79
C GLU A 177 -9.91 -3.30 -6.94
N ARG A 178 -11.19 -3.12 -6.66
CA ARG A 178 -12.23 -3.02 -7.69
C ARG A 178 -12.05 -1.79 -8.58
N ASP A 179 -11.69 -0.67 -7.96
CA ASP A 179 -11.48 0.59 -8.69
C ASP A 179 -10.22 0.52 -9.58
N ALA A 180 -9.22 -0.27 -9.18
CA ALA A 180 -8.01 -0.50 -9.98
C ALA A 180 -8.23 -1.38 -11.22
N VAL A 181 -9.26 -2.23 -11.24
CA VAL A 181 -9.64 -3.09 -12.37
C VAL A 181 -10.58 -2.37 -13.35
N ALA A 182 -11.24 -1.29 -12.91
CA ALA A 182 -12.12 -0.53 -13.79
C ALA A 182 -11.33 0.02 -14.99
N PRO A 183 -11.88 -0.09 -16.22
CA PRO A 183 -11.23 0.48 -17.38
C PRO A 183 -10.98 1.98 -17.16
N PRO A 184 -9.84 2.50 -17.61
CA PRO A 184 -9.55 3.92 -17.48
C PRO A 184 -10.63 4.72 -18.20
N THR A 185 -11.23 5.68 -17.50
CA THR A 185 -12.33 6.52 -18.02
C THR A 185 -11.85 7.64 -18.94
N SER A 186 -10.54 7.82 -19.07
CA SER A 186 -9.92 8.85 -19.91
C SER A 186 -8.67 8.31 -20.58
N SER A 187 -8.39 8.74 -21.80
CA SER A 187 -7.09 8.56 -22.43
C SER A 187 -5.99 9.17 -21.56
N PRO A 188 -4.76 8.64 -21.58
CA PRO A 188 -3.66 9.26 -20.87
C PRO A 188 -3.49 10.71 -21.35
N SER A 189 -3.14 11.61 -20.43
CA SER A 189 -2.97 13.05 -20.74
C SER A 189 -1.76 13.32 -21.66
N SER A 190 -0.84 12.38 -21.73
CA SER A 190 0.31 12.38 -22.64
C SER A 190 0.75 10.95 -22.88
N GLU A 191 1.24 10.64 -24.09
CA GLU A 191 1.91 9.40 -24.41
C GLU A 191 3.32 9.44 -23.81
N ALA A 192 3.78 8.32 -23.24
CA ALA A 192 5.13 8.20 -22.72
C ALA A 192 6.07 7.70 -23.83
N GLU A 193 7.26 8.26 -23.93
CA GLU A 193 8.30 7.80 -24.84
C GLU A 193 8.86 6.44 -24.42
N SER A 194 8.99 6.22 -23.12
CA SER A 194 9.42 4.95 -22.53
C SER A 194 8.87 4.75 -21.11
N ILE A 195 8.76 3.49 -20.70
CA ILE A 195 8.38 3.13 -19.33
C ILE A 195 9.38 2.13 -18.77
N THR A 196 9.77 2.33 -17.53
CA THR A 196 10.53 1.37 -16.74
C THR A 196 9.62 0.71 -15.71
N LEU A 197 9.55 -0.61 -15.75
CA LEU A 197 8.86 -1.46 -14.78
C LEU A 197 9.92 -2.24 -13.97
N ALA A 198 10.27 -1.74 -12.80
CA ALA A 198 11.10 -2.46 -11.85
C ALA A 198 10.20 -3.30 -10.93
N ILE A 199 10.29 -4.61 -11.03
CA ILE A 199 9.42 -5.55 -10.31
C ILE A 199 10.24 -6.59 -9.56
N ASP A 200 9.84 -6.86 -8.33
CA ASP A 200 10.51 -7.78 -7.42
C ASP A 200 9.51 -8.63 -6.63
N GLY A 201 9.92 -9.82 -6.26
CA GLY A 201 9.19 -10.77 -5.44
C GLY A 201 9.58 -10.65 -3.97
N GLY A 202 8.60 -10.67 -3.09
CA GLY A 202 8.80 -10.74 -1.65
C GLY A 202 8.00 -11.88 -1.01
N HIS A 203 8.43 -12.36 0.17
CA HIS A 203 7.74 -13.44 0.87
C HIS A 203 7.12 -12.96 2.17
N VAL A 204 5.85 -13.31 2.37
CA VAL A 204 5.08 -13.00 3.58
C VAL A 204 4.70 -14.30 4.29
N LYS A 205 4.86 -14.32 5.63
CA LYS A 205 4.50 -15.49 6.46
C LYS A 205 2.99 -15.75 6.42
N SER A 206 2.64 -16.99 6.18
CA SER A 206 1.26 -17.47 6.11
C SER A 206 0.64 -17.72 7.48
N VAL A 207 -0.68 -17.54 7.61
CA VAL A 207 -1.44 -18.01 8.78
C VAL A 207 -1.37 -19.55 8.86
N ARG A 208 -1.49 -20.10 10.08
CA ARG A 208 -1.35 -21.54 10.32
C ARG A 208 -2.39 -22.41 9.59
N SER A 209 -3.53 -21.84 9.25
CA SER A 209 -4.58 -22.52 8.46
C SER A 209 -4.20 -22.77 7.00
N TYR A 210 -3.17 -22.08 6.50
CA TYR A 210 -2.56 -22.35 5.20
C TYR A 210 -1.42 -23.34 5.38
N GLN A 211 -1.40 -24.41 4.61
CA GLN A 211 -0.39 -25.49 4.71
C GLN A 211 1.02 -25.06 4.27
N VAL A 212 1.16 -23.84 3.72
CA VAL A 212 2.44 -23.27 3.30
C VAL A 212 2.98 -22.28 4.34
N ARG A 213 4.29 -22.29 4.56
CA ARG A 213 4.96 -21.44 5.54
C ARG A 213 4.92 -19.96 5.16
N SER A 214 5.04 -19.68 3.88
CA SER A 214 5.04 -18.32 3.30
C SER A 214 4.48 -18.38 1.89
N PHE A 215 4.04 -17.23 1.39
CA PHE A 215 3.59 -17.05 0.01
C PHE A 215 4.24 -15.80 -0.57
N GLU A 216 4.33 -15.79 -1.88
CA GLU A 216 4.95 -14.72 -2.64
C GLU A 216 4.02 -13.51 -2.78
N VAL A 217 4.64 -12.33 -2.88
CA VAL A 217 3.99 -11.05 -3.11
C VAL A 217 4.81 -10.30 -4.14
N PHE A 218 4.19 -9.75 -5.16
CA PHE A 218 4.84 -8.89 -6.14
C PHE A 218 4.72 -7.43 -5.74
N VAL A 219 5.83 -6.72 -5.85
CA VAL A 219 5.92 -5.27 -5.68
C VAL A 219 6.65 -4.70 -6.89
N ALA A 220 6.10 -3.64 -7.46
CA ALA A 220 6.73 -2.97 -8.59
C ALA A 220 6.71 -1.46 -8.41
N GLN A 221 7.75 -0.82 -8.94
CA GLN A 221 7.78 0.61 -9.22
C GLN A 221 7.73 0.79 -10.73
N VAL A 222 6.75 1.54 -11.19
CA VAL A 222 6.60 1.90 -12.60
C VAL A 222 6.90 3.38 -12.75
N SER A 223 7.78 3.73 -13.67
CA SER A 223 8.14 5.12 -13.97
C SER A 223 8.14 5.37 -15.46
N ASN A 224 7.80 6.59 -15.87
CA ASN A 224 7.91 7.03 -17.26
C ASN A 224 9.09 8.02 -17.44
N ASP A 225 9.39 8.36 -18.67
CA ASP A 225 10.40 9.34 -19.10
C ASP A 225 10.21 10.73 -18.47
N ALA A 226 8.95 11.14 -18.21
CA ALA A 226 8.66 12.39 -17.49
C ALA A 226 8.96 12.32 -15.97
N GLY A 227 9.54 11.24 -15.46
CA GLY A 227 9.90 11.06 -14.06
C GLY A 227 8.72 10.76 -13.12
N LYS A 228 7.51 10.57 -13.63
CA LYS A 228 6.36 10.18 -12.83
C LYS A 228 6.51 8.74 -12.38
N ARG A 229 6.32 8.49 -11.07
CA ARG A 229 6.48 7.16 -10.46
C ARG A 229 5.20 6.70 -9.79
N VAL A 230 4.85 5.44 -9.99
CA VAL A 230 3.68 4.79 -9.37
C VAL A 230 4.08 3.42 -8.86
N MET A 231 3.70 3.13 -7.62
CA MET A 231 3.89 1.82 -7.03
C MET A 231 2.73 0.89 -7.37
N PHE A 232 3.05 -0.37 -7.57
CA PHE A 232 2.11 -1.47 -7.72
C PHE A 232 2.45 -2.57 -6.72
N SER A 233 1.44 -3.29 -6.23
CA SER A 233 1.67 -4.49 -5.43
C SER A 233 0.47 -5.44 -5.52
N SER A 234 0.75 -6.74 -5.44
CA SER A 234 -0.28 -7.78 -5.46
C SER A 234 0.23 -9.09 -4.90
N VAL A 235 -0.70 -10.00 -4.59
CA VAL A 235 -0.42 -11.39 -4.26
C VAL A 235 -0.82 -12.25 -5.48
N PRO A 236 0.01 -13.20 -5.96
CA PRO A 236 -0.26 -14.01 -7.16
C PRO A 236 -1.45 -14.98 -7.04
N ALA A 237 -2.45 -14.68 -6.22
CA ALA A 237 -3.63 -15.55 -6.05
C ALA A 237 -4.67 -15.42 -7.16
N GLU A 238 -4.59 -14.34 -7.99
CA GLU A 238 -5.58 -14.02 -9.02
C GLU A 238 -4.85 -13.38 -10.21
N ALA A 239 -4.22 -14.21 -11.05
CA ALA A 239 -3.34 -13.78 -12.15
C ALA A 239 -3.99 -12.78 -13.12
N ASP A 240 -5.23 -13.02 -13.56
CA ASP A 240 -5.94 -12.14 -14.50
C ASP A 240 -6.13 -10.73 -13.97
N ARG A 241 -6.47 -10.61 -12.68
CA ARG A 241 -6.66 -9.32 -12.05
C ARG A 241 -5.35 -8.57 -11.82
N GLN A 242 -4.25 -9.28 -11.53
CA GLN A 242 -2.93 -8.67 -11.39
C GLN A 242 -2.49 -8.02 -12.70
N GLN A 243 -2.61 -8.76 -13.79
CA GLN A 243 -2.29 -8.28 -15.14
C GLN A 243 -3.11 -7.04 -15.49
N GLN A 244 -4.44 -7.08 -15.31
CA GLN A 244 -5.33 -5.95 -15.57
C GLN A 244 -4.97 -4.72 -14.72
N GLN A 245 -4.68 -4.91 -13.44
CA GLN A 245 -4.30 -3.83 -12.54
C GLN A 245 -2.97 -3.20 -12.92
N LEU A 246 -1.94 -4.01 -13.26
CA LEU A 246 -0.65 -3.51 -13.70
C LEU A 246 -0.77 -2.79 -15.05
N ARG A 247 -1.54 -3.36 -16.00
CA ARG A 247 -1.88 -2.69 -17.27
C ARG A 247 -2.53 -1.34 -17.05
N GLY A 248 -3.45 -1.22 -16.08
CA GLY A 248 -4.05 0.05 -15.70
C GLY A 248 -3.04 1.05 -15.13
N VAL A 249 -1.98 0.59 -14.45
CA VAL A 249 -0.88 1.46 -14.00
C VAL A 249 -0.07 1.95 -15.19
N LEU A 250 0.34 1.05 -16.09
CA LEU A 250 1.07 1.40 -17.31
C LEU A 250 0.31 2.43 -18.15
N HIS A 251 -0.98 2.20 -18.38
CA HIS A 251 -1.85 3.13 -19.10
C HIS A 251 -1.91 4.53 -18.46
N ARG A 252 -2.03 4.62 -17.13
CA ARG A 252 -2.03 5.92 -16.41
C ARG A 252 -0.70 6.66 -16.51
N LEU A 253 0.39 5.96 -16.83
CA LEU A 253 1.72 6.53 -17.07
C LEU A 253 1.97 6.85 -18.55
N GLY A 254 0.99 6.62 -19.42
CA GLY A 254 1.07 6.96 -20.83
C GLY A 254 1.45 5.79 -21.75
N ALA A 255 1.39 4.54 -21.27
CA ALA A 255 1.69 3.39 -22.12
C ALA A 255 0.69 3.26 -23.28
N THR A 256 1.22 3.11 -24.47
CA THR A 256 0.52 2.80 -25.73
C THR A 256 1.11 1.55 -26.38
N PRO A 257 0.53 1.00 -27.46
CA PRO A 257 1.15 -0.08 -28.19
C PRO A 257 2.52 0.22 -28.80
N ARG A 258 2.92 1.50 -28.85
CA ARG A 258 4.23 1.94 -29.36
C ARG A 258 5.25 2.18 -28.26
N THR A 259 4.80 2.38 -27.03
CA THR A 259 5.66 2.70 -25.90
C THR A 259 6.48 1.50 -25.48
N PRO A 260 7.83 1.53 -25.58
CA PRO A 260 8.68 0.46 -25.10
C PRO A 260 8.65 0.40 -23.57
N VAL A 261 8.61 -0.83 -23.03
CA VAL A 261 8.60 -1.09 -21.58
C VAL A 261 9.84 -1.89 -21.22
N THR A 262 10.75 -1.28 -20.48
CA THR A 262 11.91 -1.97 -19.89
C THR A 262 11.49 -2.62 -18.57
N ILE A 263 11.57 -3.96 -18.52
CA ILE A 263 11.27 -4.75 -17.32
C ILE A 263 12.58 -5.07 -16.61
N LEU A 264 12.73 -4.57 -15.38
CA LEU A 264 13.85 -4.90 -14.50
C LEU A 264 13.38 -5.89 -13.44
N SER A 265 14.01 -7.05 -13.34
CA SER A 265 13.75 -8.04 -12.28
C SER A 265 15.00 -8.84 -11.93
N ASP A 266 14.92 -9.64 -10.86
CA ASP A 266 15.95 -10.57 -10.42
C ASP A 266 16.10 -11.82 -11.31
N GLY A 267 15.32 -11.90 -12.39
CA GLY A 267 15.26 -13.02 -13.31
C GLY A 267 14.28 -14.14 -12.93
N ALA A 268 13.51 -13.97 -11.84
CA ALA A 268 12.44 -14.92 -11.51
C ALA A 268 11.30 -14.86 -12.56
N ASP A 269 10.74 -16.03 -12.90
CA ASP A 269 9.72 -16.16 -13.95
C ASP A 269 8.41 -15.44 -13.62
N GLY A 270 7.97 -15.45 -12.36
CA GLY A 270 6.70 -14.88 -11.95
C GLY A 270 6.60 -13.36 -12.18
N PRO A 271 7.51 -12.55 -11.65
CA PRO A 271 7.57 -11.10 -11.89
C PRO A 271 7.73 -10.75 -13.37
N ARG A 272 8.60 -11.50 -14.06
CA ARG A 272 8.84 -11.34 -15.50
C ARG A 272 7.56 -11.54 -16.32
N SER A 273 6.92 -12.70 -16.17
CA SER A 273 5.70 -13.05 -16.89
C SER A 273 4.56 -12.07 -16.64
N LEU A 274 4.43 -11.56 -15.40
CA LEU A 274 3.46 -10.53 -15.08
C LEU A 274 3.73 -9.23 -15.83
N GLY A 275 4.99 -8.80 -15.90
CA GLY A 275 5.40 -7.58 -16.60
C GLY A 275 5.14 -7.69 -18.11
N GLU A 276 5.54 -8.79 -18.73
CA GLU A 276 5.31 -9.07 -20.15
C GLU A 276 3.81 -9.11 -20.49
N ALA A 277 3.02 -9.86 -19.72
CA ALA A 277 1.59 -10.00 -19.95
C ALA A 277 0.79 -8.69 -19.72
N ALA A 278 1.25 -7.81 -18.84
CA ALA A 278 0.60 -6.54 -18.58
C ALA A 278 0.93 -5.47 -19.62
N SER A 279 2.09 -5.55 -20.26
CA SER A 279 2.54 -4.58 -21.26
C SER A 279 1.69 -4.67 -22.53
N VAL A 280 1.51 -3.54 -23.21
CA VAL A 280 0.78 -3.43 -24.48
C VAL A 280 1.69 -3.06 -25.65
N GLY A 281 2.89 -2.55 -25.37
CA GLY A 281 3.95 -2.22 -26.32
C GLY A 281 5.10 -3.21 -26.29
N PRO A 282 6.18 -2.93 -27.03
CA PRO A 282 7.39 -3.75 -27.01
C PRO A 282 7.98 -3.86 -25.61
N THR A 283 8.43 -5.06 -25.22
CA THR A 283 9.08 -5.29 -23.93
C THR A 283 10.54 -5.62 -24.10
N HIS A 284 11.38 -5.03 -23.24
CA HIS A 284 12.78 -5.37 -23.10
C HIS A 284 13.04 -5.76 -21.65
N HIS A 285 13.47 -7.01 -21.44
CA HIS A 285 13.75 -7.52 -20.11
C HIS A 285 15.25 -7.41 -19.81
N VAL A 286 15.61 -6.78 -18.70
CA VAL A 286 16.98 -6.59 -18.24
C VAL A 286 17.11 -7.20 -16.85
N LEU A 287 18.15 -8.02 -16.65
CA LEU A 287 18.47 -8.56 -15.34
C LEU A 287 18.92 -7.41 -14.42
N ASP A 288 18.38 -7.37 -13.20
CA ASP A 288 18.76 -6.34 -12.23
C ASP A 288 20.24 -6.44 -11.83
N CYS A 289 21.01 -5.43 -12.18
CA CYS A 289 22.43 -5.31 -11.85
C CYS A 289 22.69 -5.39 -10.33
N PHE A 290 21.76 -4.88 -9.49
CA PHE A 290 21.91 -4.93 -8.03
C PHE A 290 21.89 -6.39 -7.54
N HIS A 291 20.92 -7.21 -7.98
CA HIS A 291 20.84 -8.62 -7.61
C HIS A 291 22.04 -9.44 -8.12
N LEU A 292 22.49 -9.16 -9.33
CA LEU A 292 23.72 -9.76 -9.87
C LEU A 292 24.94 -9.39 -9.01
N SER A 293 25.09 -8.11 -8.68
CA SER A 293 26.19 -7.61 -7.83
C SER A 293 26.18 -8.23 -6.42
N MET A 294 24.97 -8.41 -5.82
CA MET A 294 24.81 -9.07 -4.53
C MET A 294 25.30 -10.53 -4.57
N ARG A 295 24.98 -11.27 -5.64
CA ARG A 295 25.45 -12.66 -5.79
C ARG A 295 26.97 -12.74 -5.92
N ILE A 296 27.59 -11.85 -6.70
CA ILE A 296 29.04 -11.74 -6.78
C ILE A 296 29.65 -11.37 -5.42
N GLN A 297 29.01 -10.45 -4.69
CA GLN A 297 29.45 -10.08 -3.34
C GLN A 297 29.41 -11.27 -2.36
N HIS A 298 28.44 -12.19 -2.50
CA HIS A 298 28.41 -13.40 -1.67
C HIS A 298 29.60 -14.31 -1.96
N VAL A 299 30.04 -14.43 -3.22
CA VAL A 299 31.28 -15.16 -3.56
C VAL A 299 32.48 -14.48 -2.92
N ALA A 300 32.61 -13.15 -3.04
CA ALA A 300 33.68 -12.39 -2.43
C ALA A 300 33.70 -12.52 -0.90
N GLN A 301 32.53 -12.55 -0.25
CA GLN A 301 32.43 -12.79 1.20
C GLN A 301 32.87 -14.21 1.60
N ALA A 302 32.54 -15.22 0.79
CA ALA A 302 33.01 -16.59 1.02
C ALA A 302 34.54 -16.68 0.88
N ALA A 303 35.10 -16.00 -0.12
CA ALA A 303 36.53 -15.94 -0.38
C ALA A 303 37.35 -15.24 0.73
N ARG A 304 36.74 -14.26 1.45
CA ARG A 304 37.39 -13.63 2.63
C ARG A 304 37.66 -14.62 3.78
N GLY A 305 37.03 -15.80 3.79
CA GLY A 305 37.31 -16.84 4.72
C GLY A 305 38.47 -17.78 4.28
N TRP A 306 39.21 -17.40 3.24
CA TRP A 306 40.40 -18.11 2.83
C TRP A 306 41.50 -17.96 3.88
N PRO A 307 42.28 -19.02 4.21
CA PRO A 307 43.39 -18.93 5.15
C PRO A 307 44.43 -17.89 4.68
N ASP A 308 45.06 -17.19 5.63
CA ASP A 308 46.04 -16.14 5.38
C ASP A 308 47.30 -16.25 6.26
N ALA A 309 47.50 -17.43 6.85
CA ALA A 309 48.56 -17.68 7.84
C ALA A 309 49.98 -17.59 7.25
N THR A 310 50.14 -18.04 6.01
CA THR A 310 51.43 -18.02 5.31
C THR A 310 51.48 -17.01 4.15
N PRO A 311 52.68 -16.63 3.66
CA PRO A 311 52.80 -15.84 2.44
C PRO A 311 52.12 -16.50 1.20
N GLY A 312 52.18 -17.84 1.11
CA GLY A 312 51.53 -18.60 0.06
C GLY A 312 50.01 -18.51 0.15
N ASP A 313 49.45 -18.67 1.35
CA ASP A 313 47.99 -18.52 1.56
C ASP A 313 47.48 -17.15 1.14
N ARG A 314 48.22 -16.10 1.49
CA ARG A 314 47.88 -14.71 1.08
C ARG A 314 47.95 -14.50 -0.43
N ALA A 315 48.90 -15.13 -1.11
CA ALA A 315 48.99 -15.09 -2.56
C ALA A 315 47.81 -15.77 -3.24
N GLU A 316 47.40 -16.94 -2.75
CA GLU A 316 46.20 -17.65 -3.25
C GLU A 316 44.93 -16.87 -2.98
N ALA A 317 44.75 -16.28 -1.79
CA ALA A 317 43.64 -15.41 -1.46
C ALA A 317 43.57 -14.18 -2.41
N ALA A 318 44.72 -13.59 -2.72
CA ALA A 318 44.79 -12.45 -3.65
C ALA A 318 44.42 -12.86 -5.07
N CYS A 319 44.91 -13.99 -5.58
CA CYS A 319 44.54 -14.54 -6.88
C CYS A 319 43.05 -14.82 -6.98
N LEU A 320 42.45 -15.41 -5.92
CA LEU A 320 41.00 -15.68 -5.89
C LEU A 320 40.18 -14.36 -5.88
N ALA A 321 40.61 -13.37 -5.10
CA ALA A 321 39.95 -12.06 -5.08
C ALA A 321 40.01 -11.38 -6.43
N ASP A 322 41.15 -11.46 -7.10
CA ASP A 322 41.36 -10.90 -8.43
C ASP A 322 40.51 -11.60 -9.50
N ALA A 323 40.42 -12.93 -9.47
CA ALA A 323 39.50 -13.67 -10.32
C ALA A 323 38.02 -13.24 -10.14
N ILE A 324 37.58 -13.03 -8.91
CA ILE A 324 36.20 -12.56 -8.61
C ILE A 324 35.98 -11.15 -9.14
N GLU A 325 36.95 -10.24 -9.02
CA GLU A 325 36.86 -8.90 -9.59
C GLU A 325 36.84 -8.91 -11.12
N HIS A 326 37.61 -9.79 -11.78
CA HIS A 326 37.57 -9.99 -13.22
C HIS A 326 36.19 -10.56 -13.67
N ILE A 327 35.60 -11.51 -12.93
CA ILE A 327 34.24 -11.98 -13.19
C ILE A 327 33.25 -10.82 -13.11
N ARG A 328 33.34 -10.00 -12.05
CA ARG A 328 32.52 -8.80 -11.88
C ARG A 328 32.63 -7.84 -13.04
N TRP A 329 33.85 -7.53 -13.44
CA TRP A 329 34.14 -6.61 -14.53
C TRP A 329 33.55 -7.11 -15.86
N ARG A 330 33.73 -8.41 -16.19
CA ARG A 330 33.18 -9.01 -17.40
C ARG A 330 31.65 -8.97 -17.43
N LEU A 331 31.00 -9.30 -16.34
CA LEU A 331 29.53 -9.25 -16.21
C LEU A 331 29.03 -7.79 -16.31
N TRP A 332 29.74 -6.83 -15.74
CA TRP A 332 29.43 -5.42 -15.86
C TRP A 332 29.49 -4.90 -17.30
N HIS A 333 30.35 -5.46 -18.13
CA HIS A 333 30.49 -5.14 -19.55
C HIS A 333 29.75 -6.09 -20.48
N GLY A 334 28.79 -6.89 -19.98
CA GLY A 334 27.99 -7.80 -20.78
C GLY A 334 28.75 -8.97 -21.42
N GLN A 335 30.00 -9.22 -20.99
CA GLN A 335 30.87 -10.28 -21.51
C GLN A 335 30.54 -11.63 -20.83
N VAL A 336 29.27 -12.08 -20.95
CA VAL A 336 28.73 -13.19 -20.18
C VAL A 336 29.51 -14.48 -20.42
N GLN A 337 29.78 -14.85 -21.68
CA GLN A 337 30.51 -16.09 -21.97
C GLN A 337 31.90 -16.09 -21.35
N ARG A 338 32.65 -14.98 -21.49
CA ARG A 338 33.99 -14.87 -20.90
C ARG A 338 33.97 -14.89 -19.35
N ALA A 339 32.88 -14.42 -18.74
CA ALA A 339 32.70 -14.52 -17.29
C ALA A 339 32.42 -15.99 -16.89
N LEU A 340 31.60 -16.71 -17.64
CA LEU A 340 31.33 -18.14 -17.41
C LEU A 340 32.56 -19.00 -17.60
N ASP A 341 33.39 -18.73 -18.61
CA ASP A 341 34.66 -19.43 -18.83
C ASP A 341 35.58 -19.23 -17.62
N LEU A 342 35.74 -17.99 -17.14
CA LEU A 342 36.57 -17.70 -15.96
C LEU A 342 36.00 -18.32 -14.67
N ILE A 343 34.68 -18.38 -14.52
CA ILE A 343 34.02 -19.08 -13.41
C ILE A 343 34.38 -20.58 -13.47
N GLY A 344 34.28 -21.20 -14.65
CA GLY A 344 34.62 -22.62 -14.86
C GLY A 344 36.08 -22.91 -14.52
N ASP A 345 37.04 -22.11 -15.00
CA ASP A 345 38.46 -22.24 -14.69
C ASP A 345 38.72 -22.13 -13.17
N THR A 346 38.09 -21.15 -12.55
CA THR A 346 38.21 -20.95 -11.08
C THR A 346 37.63 -22.14 -10.30
N LEU A 347 36.51 -22.70 -10.76
CA LEU A 347 35.91 -23.89 -10.14
C LEU A 347 36.81 -25.12 -10.23
N VAL A 348 37.49 -25.33 -11.37
CA VAL A 348 38.47 -26.43 -11.53
C VAL A 348 39.56 -26.33 -10.48
N ILE A 349 40.12 -25.17 -10.26
CA ILE A 349 41.15 -24.92 -9.26
C ILE A 349 40.62 -25.18 -7.82
N LEU A 350 39.46 -24.61 -7.51
CA LEU A 350 38.82 -24.76 -6.20
C LEU A 350 38.45 -26.20 -5.89
N ASP A 351 37.97 -26.97 -6.87
CA ASP A 351 37.62 -28.38 -6.72
C ASP A 351 38.85 -29.26 -6.54
N ALA A 352 39.94 -28.95 -7.19
CA ALA A 352 41.21 -29.62 -6.95
C ALA A 352 41.71 -29.34 -5.53
N ALA A 353 41.68 -28.08 -5.09
CA ALA A 353 42.05 -27.70 -3.72
C ALA A 353 41.16 -28.34 -2.64
N ALA A 354 39.86 -28.46 -2.89
CA ALA A 354 38.89 -29.06 -1.98
C ALA A 354 39.12 -30.58 -1.76
N LYS A 355 39.76 -31.27 -2.71
CA LYS A 355 40.06 -32.69 -2.65
C LYS A 355 41.40 -32.98 -1.93
N THR A 356 42.21 -31.98 -1.68
CA THR A 356 43.48 -32.14 -0.97
C THR A 356 43.27 -32.25 0.54
N ALA A 357 44.15 -32.97 1.24
CA ALA A 357 44.15 -33.05 2.71
C ALA A 357 44.78 -31.77 3.34
N SER A 358 44.45 -30.60 2.80
CA SER A 358 45.02 -29.31 3.19
C SER A 358 44.08 -28.51 4.08
N LEU A 359 44.63 -27.53 4.79
CA LEU A 359 43.86 -26.55 5.59
C LEU A 359 42.86 -25.77 4.73
N HIS A 360 43.11 -25.68 3.42
CA HIS A 360 42.26 -24.92 2.47
C HIS A 360 41.05 -25.70 1.96
N ALA A 361 41.02 -27.04 2.11
CA ALA A 361 39.98 -27.87 1.52
C ALA A 361 38.54 -27.43 1.88
N ALA A 362 38.30 -27.11 3.16
CA ALA A 362 36.98 -26.65 3.62
C ALA A 362 36.59 -25.28 3.03
N SER A 363 37.56 -24.34 2.98
CA SER A 363 37.35 -22.99 2.41
C SER A 363 37.16 -23.09 0.92
N ALA A 364 37.94 -23.87 0.19
CA ALA A 364 37.80 -24.12 -1.23
C ALA A 364 36.42 -24.70 -1.58
N GLY A 365 35.99 -25.72 -0.85
CA GLY A 365 34.65 -26.30 -1.03
C GLY A 365 33.51 -25.33 -0.79
N LYS A 366 33.63 -24.44 0.22
CA LYS A 366 32.65 -23.40 0.51
C LYS A 366 32.56 -22.35 -0.63
N VAL A 367 33.72 -21.85 -1.09
CA VAL A 367 33.77 -20.87 -2.18
C VAL A 367 33.26 -21.49 -3.48
N ALA A 368 33.69 -22.72 -3.80
CA ALA A 368 33.21 -23.44 -4.97
C ALA A 368 31.67 -23.62 -4.96
N GLY A 369 31.08 -23.95 -3.83
CA GLY A 369 29.62 -24.06 -3.69
C GLY A 369 28.88 -22.76 -4.00
N VAL A 370 29.37 -21.61 -3.48
CA VAL A 370 28.77 -20.31 -3.76
C VAL A 370 28.99 -19.87 -5.21
N LEU A 371 30.19 -20.16 -5.76
CA LEU A 371 30.53 -19.83 -7.15
C LEU A 371 29.69 -20.63 -8.16
N ARG A 372 29.42 -21.91 -7.92
CA ARG A 372 28.46 -22.71 -8.71
C ARG A 372 27.05 -22.12 -8.68
N GLY A 373 26.63 -21.59 -7.56
CA GLY A 373 25.34 -20.87 -7.46
C GLY A 373 25.32 -19.63 -8.34
N LEU A 374 26.44 -18.91 -8.44
CA LEU A 374 26.58 -17.78 -9.37
C LEU A 374 26.60 -18.24 -10.82
N GLU A 375 27.35 -19.29 -11.13
CA GLU A 375 27.40 -19.91 -12.50
C GLU A 375 26.00 -20.28 -13.02
N THR A 376 25.25 -21.03 -12.22
CA THR A 376 23.88 -21.45 -12.54
C THR A 376 22.97 -20.25 -12.79
N TYR A 377 23.08 -19.21 -11.94
CA TYR A 377 22.30 -18.00 -12.08
C TYR A 377 22.65 -17.21 -13.35
N VAL A 378 23.93 -16.98 -13.62
CA VAL A 378 24.41 -16.25 -14.79
C VAL A 378 24.08 -16.99 -16.08
N SER A 379 24.30 -18.30 -16.11
CA SER A 379 23.98 -19.17 -17.24
C SER A 379 22.48 -19.16 -17.56
N GLY A 380 21.62 -19.31 -16.56
CA GLY A 380 20.16 -19.29 -16.72
C GLY A 380 19.59 -17.96 -17.16
N GLN A 381 20.29 -16.85 -16.89
CA GLN A 381 19.85 -15.49 -17.20
C GLN A 381 20.73 -14.78 -18.23
N SER A 382 21.53 -15.52 -18.99
CA SER A 382 22.57 -15.00 -19.88
C SER A 382 22.03 -14.00 -20.93
N SER A 383 20.84 -14.23 -21.45
CA SER A 383 20.18 -13.37 -22.44
C SER A 383 19.65 -12.04 -21.86
N LEU A 384 19.58 -11.91 -20.54
CA LEU A 384 19.05 -10.74 -19.84
C LEU A 384 20.15 -9.84 -19.29
N ILE A 385 21.41 -10.30 -19.34
CA ILE A 385 22.59 -9.53 -18.91
C ILE A 385 23.05 -8.67 -20.08
N ILE A 386 22.93 -7.37 -19.90
CA ILE A 386 23.34 -6.37 -20.89
C ILE A 386 24.72 -5.78 -20.57
N ASP A 387 25.27 -4.95 -21.44
CA ASP A 387 26.39 -4.07 -21.09
C ASP A 387 25.93 -2.94 -20.17
N TYR A 388 25.96 -3.21 -18.86
CA TYR A 388 25.55 -2.24 -17.83
C TYR A 388 26.43 -0.98 -17.84
N ALA A 389 27.69 -1.08 -18.23
CA ALA A 389 28.57 0.07 -18.31
C ALA A 389 28.11 1.05 -19.38
N THR A 390 27.71 0.54 -20.55
CA THR A 390 27.15 1.36 -21.63
C THR A 390 25.76 1.87 -21.29
N ALA A 391 24.87 1.01 -20.79
CA ALA A 391 23.53 1.40 -20.37
C ALA A 391 23.55 2.51 -19.31
N ARG A 392 24.48 2.44 -18.34
CA ARG A 392 24.65 3.50 -17.33
C ARG A 392 25.12 4.83 -17.92
N ARG A 393 26.00 4.81 -18.92
CA ARG A 393 26.43 6.05 -19.61
C ARG A 393 25.30 6.70 -20.41
N ASN A 394 24.35 5.89 -20.85
CA ASN A 394 23.17 6.33 -21.60
C ASN A 394 21.99 6.69 -20.69
N ASP A 395 22.17 6.71 -19.36
CA ASP A 395 21.11 6.91 -18.37
C ASP A 395 19.94 5.88 -18.47
N GLU A 396 20.21 4.69 -19.04
CA GLU A 396 19.25 3.61 -19.13
C GLU A 396 19.04 2.95 -17.76
N PRO A 397 17.83 2.41 -17.49
CA PRO A 397 17.54 1.78 -16.22
C PRO A 397 18.26 0.42 -16.12
N ILE A 398 19.14 0.25 -15.13
CA ILE A 398 19.94 -0.98 -14.93
C ILE A 398 19.71 -1.64 -13.57
N SER A 399 19.01 -0.98 -12.65
CA SER A 399 18.92 -1.46 -11.28
C SER A 399 17.60 -1.15 -10.61
N THR A 400 17.11 -2.11 -9.81
CA THR A 400 15.95 -1.96 -8.93
C THR A 400 16.31 -1.43 -7.55
N ALA A 401 17.54 -0.97 -7.29
CA ALA A 401 18.00 -0.54 -5.96
C ALA A 401 17.09 0.50 -5.29
N THR A 402 16.49 1.41 -6.09
CA THR A 402 15.46 2.35 -5.61
C THR A 402 14.13 1.65 -5.29
N THR A 403 13.84 0.55 -5.98
CA THR A 403 12.62 -0.25 -5.79
C THR A 403 12.72 -1.13 -4.54
N GLU A 404 13.91 -1.66 -4.22
CA GLU A 404 14.14 -2.44 -3.01
C GLU A 404 13.79 -1.64 -1.74
N SER A 405 14.17 -0.37 -1.68
CA SER A 405 13.76 0.52 -0.58
C SER A 405 12.24 0.64 -0.48
N THR A 406 11.53 0.49 -1.58
CA THR A 406 10.07 0.55 -1.65
C THR A 406 9.43 -0.80 -1.30
N VAL A 407 10.02 -1.93 -1.71
CA VAL A 407 9.65 -3.27 -1.21
C VAL A 407 9.77 -3.28 0.31
N GLN A 408 10.87 -2.80 0.86
CA GLN A 408 11.03 -2.63 2.30
C GLN A 408 9.95 -1.75 2.91
N ARG A 409 9.61 -0.62 2.31
CA ARG A 409 8.54 0.27 2.80
C ARG A 409 7.16 -0.37 2.72
N LEU A 410 6.83 -1.09 1.65
CA LEU A 410 5.53 -1.72 1.47
C LEU A 410 5.37 -3.01 2.29
N LEU A 411 6.37 -3.87 2.33
CA LEU A 411 6.29 -5.17 2.99
C LEU A 411 6.86 -5.13 4.40
N HIS A 412 8.13 -4.76 4.56
CA HIS A 412 8.87 -4.97 5.81
C HIS A 412 8.31 -4.15 6.98
N ARG A 413 7.91 -2.90 6.78
CA ARG A 413 7.40 -2.05 7.87
C ARG A 413 6.07 -2.51 8.47
N ARG A 414 5.26 -3.28 7.74
CA ARG A 414 3.92 -3.68 8.19
C ARG A 414 3.66 -5.18 8.17
N MET A 415 4.28 -5.90 7.25
CA MET A 415 3.98 -7.31 6.99
C MET A 415 5.17 -8.23 7.25
N SER A 416 6.31 -7.65 7.67
CA SER A 416 7.57 -8.36 7.82
C SER A 416 7.58 -9.40 8.94
N ALA A 417 8.48 -10.34 8.76
CA ALA A 417 8.77 -11.43 9.67
C ALA A 417 9.17 -10.98 11.09
N ASN A 418 9.80 -9.82 11.26
CA ASN A 418 10.28 -9.31 12.55
C ASN A 418 9.16 -9.04 13.54
N GLN A 419 7.93 -8.82 13.07
CA GLN A 419 6.76 -8.60 13.92
C GLN A 419 5.92 -9.87 14.13
N GLN A 420 6.41 -11.04 13.71
CA GLN A 420 5.71 -12.35 13.80
C GLN A 420 4.29 -12.34 13.22
N MET A 421 3.97 -11.37 12.38
CA MET A 421 2.66 -11.28 11.76
C MET A 421 2.50 -12.36 10.70
N ARG A 422 1.32 -12.97 10.69
CA ARG A 422 0.92 -13.97 9.73
C ARG A 422 -0.29 -13.47 8.97
N TRP A 423 -0.34 -13.75 7.69
CA TRP A 423 -1.36 -13.25 6.78
C TRP A 423 -1.99 -14.37 5.99
N SER A 424 -3.28 -14.25 5.71
CA SER A 424 -3.87 -14.99 4.61
C SER A 424 -3.51 -14.28 3.30
N PRO A 425 -3.34 -14.98 2.16
CA PRO A 425 -3.05 -14.33 0.87
C PRO A 425 -4.02 -13.20 0.55
N ARG A 426 -5.33 -13.43 0.71
CA ARG A 426 -6.36 -12.40 0.51
C ARG A 426 -6.22 -11.21 1.45
N GLY A 427 -5.95 -11.45 2.72
CA GLY A 427 -5.73 -10.38 3.71
C GLY A 427 -4.49 -9.55 3.40
N ALA A 428 -3.40 -10.19 2.98
CA ALA A 428 -2.19 -9.53 2.53
C ALA A 428 -2.43 -8.69 1.29
N HIS A 429 -3.11 -9.24 0.28
CA HIS A 429 -3.45 -8.54 -0.95
C HIS A 429 -4.24 -7.25 -0.69
N LEU A 430 -5.30 -7.32 0.11
CA LEU A 430 -6.12 -6.15 0.44
C LEU A 430 -5.36 -5.11 1.26
N MET A 431 -4.52 -5.56 2.20
CA MET A 431 -3.62 -4.67 2.95
C MET A 431 -2.66 -3.93 2.02
N LEU A 432 -2.07 -4.62 1.06
CA LEU A 432 -1.17 -4.04 0.07
C LEU A 432 -1.88 -2.98 -0.79
N LYS A 433 -3.14 -3.18 -1.18
CA LYS A 433 -3.90 -2.16 -1.93
C LYS A 433 -4.01 -0.85 -1.14
N VAL A 434 -4.30 -0.92 0.16
CA VAL A 434 -4.35 0.28 1.01
C VAL A 434 -2.95 0.91 1.14
N ARG A 435 -1.92 0.11 1.40
CA ARG A 435 -0.54 0.60 1.54
C ARG A 435 -0.02 1.25 0.27
N THR A 436 -0.25 0.62 -0.88
CA THR A 436 0.13 1.15 -2.20
C THR A 436 -0.55 2.49 -2.47
N ALA A 437 -1.85 2.62 -2.19
CA ALA A 437 -2.58 3.88 -2.32
C ALA A 437 -2.01 4.98 -1.40
N VAL A 438 -1.63 4.62 -0.16
CA VAL A 438 -1.00 5.56 0.79
C VAL A 438 0.37 6.02 0.28
N VAL A 439 1.20 5.10 -0.21
CA VAL A 439 2.55 5.42 -0.73
C VAL A 439 2.48 6.26 -2.00
N ASN A 440 1.53 5.97 -2.88
CA ASN A 440 1.29 6.73 -4.12
C ASN A 440 0.65 8.10 -3.88
N GLY A 441 0.30 8.45 -2.64
CA GLY A 441 -0.40 9.69 -2.31
C GLY A 441 -1.85 9.76 -2.79
N THR A 442 -2.37 8.67 -3.39
CA THR A 442 -3.74 8.63 -3.97
C THR A 442 -4.82 8.35 -2.92
N PHE A 443 -4.43 7.90 -1.74
CA PHE A 443 -5.36 7.53 -0.67
C PHE A 443 -6.18 8.71 -0.12
N ASN A 444 -5.68 9.94 -0.19
CA ASN A 444 -6.35 11.15 0.31
C ASN A 444 -7.13 11.91 -0.78
N ASN A 445 -6.90 11.60 -2.05
CA ASN A 445 -7.47 12.35 -3.18
C ASN A 445 -8.90 11.92 -3.55
N ASP A 446 -9.46 10.96 -2.83
CA ASP A 446 -10.82 10.46 -3.09
C ASP A 446 -11.92 11.39 -2.54
N HIS A 447 -11.89 12.68 -2.90
CA HIS A 447 -13.11 13.52 -2.86
C HIS A 447 -14.21 12.93 -3.76
N THR A 448 -13.83 12.20 -4.81
CA THR A 448 -14.74 11.44 -5.69
C THR A 448 -15.40 10.26 -4.96
N THR A 449 -14.86 9.77 -3.86
CA THR A 449 -15.46 8.68 -3.08
C THR A 449 -16.75 9.14 -2.38
N ALA A 450 -16.83 10.38 -1.93
CA ALA A 450 -18.06 10.92 -1.35
C ALA A 450 -19.17 11.03 -2.42
N GLU A 451 -18.83 11.48 -3.64
CA GLU A 451 -19.77 11.51 -4.76
C GLU A 451 -20.16 10.11 -5.27
N ARG A 452 -19.22 9.16 -5.31
CA ARG A 452 -19.51 7.74 -5.64
C ARG A 452 -20.33 7.06 -4.57
N TRP A 453 -20.18 7.43 -3.28
CA TRP A 453 -21.03 6.95 -2.20
C TRP A 453 -22.48 7.42 -2.36
N ALA A 454 -22.69 8.67 -2.77
CA ALA A 454 -24.01 9.22 -3.05
C ALA A 454 -24.72 8.57 -4.25
N ARG A 455 -23.98 7.99 -5.19
CA ARG A 455 -24.50 7.39 -6.43
C ARG A 455 -24.74 5.88 -6.38
N ARG A 456 -24.57 5.18 -5.24
CA ARG A 456 -24.85 3.74 -5.18
C ARG A 456 -26.35 3.49 -5.16
N PRO A 457 -26.90 2.77 -6.17
CA PRO A 457 -28.27 2.25 -6.03
C PRO A 457 -28.26 1.21 -4.88
N PHE A 458 -29.25 1.31 -4.03
CA PHE A 458 -29.52 0.35 -2.96
C PHE A 458 -29.53 -1.08 -3.52
N ARG A 459 -28.52 -1.89 -3.21
CA ARG A 459 -28.70 -3.33 -3.31
C ARG A 459 -29.55 -3.78 -2.12
N HIS A 460 -30.75 -4.23 -2.42
CA HIS A 460 -31.57 -4.93 -1.47
C HIS A 460 -30.85 -6.23 -1.07
N ALA A 461 -30.53 -6.37 0.22
CA ALA A 461 -30.35 -7.72 0.76
C ALA A 461 -31.70 -8.40 0.69
N ALA A 462 -31.77 -9.54 0.00
CA ALA A 462 -32.89 -10.47 0.02
C ALA A 462 -33.02 -11.07 1.42
#